data_2e4d338292cfe107f8a8371818fce495
#
_entry.id   2e4d338292cfe107f8a8371818fce495
#
_cell.length_a   1.000
_cell.length_b   1.000
_cell.length_c   1.000
_cell.angle_alpha   90.00
_cell.angle_beta   90.00
_cell.angle_gamma   90.00
#
_symmetry.space_group_name_H-M   'P 1'
#
loop_
_entity.id
_entity.type
_entity.pdbx_description
1 polymer ?
#
loop_
_entity_poly.entity_id
_entity_poly.type
_entity_poly.pdbx_seq_one_letter_code
_entity_poly.pdbx_strand_id
1 'polypeptide(L)'
;MEITGYIASIFIGISLGLIGSGGSILTVPVLVYLFGIGVEMSTAYSLFIVGSTALVGGVRNAFLGNVNYKTAVVFTIPAFIAVYTTRAYLVPAIPSVIMTLGTYVLTKDIAIMVFFALVMLAASVSMIRNKRK
;
A
#
# COMPACT_ATOMS: atom_id res chain seq x y z
N MET A 1 8.63 19.69 -10.57
CA MET A 1 8.24 18.35 -10.13
C MET A 1 7.04 18.34 -9.18
N GLU A 2 6.80 19.37 -8.37
CA GLU A 2 5.65 19.39 -7.43
C GLU A 2 4.29 19.38 -8.13
N ILE A 3 4.10 20.18 -9.18
CA ILE A 3 2.82 20.26 -9.91
C ILE A 3 2.42 18.93 -10.51
N THR A 4 3.37 18.19 -11.08
CA THR A 4 3.13 16.85 -11.62
C THR A 4 2.70 15.86 -10.53
N GLY A 5 3.27 15.99 -9.34
CA GLY A 5 2.87 15.20 -8.17
C GLY A 5 1.44 15.49 -7.72
N TYR A 6 1.02 16.74 -7.69
CA TYR A 6 -0.36 17.11 -7.33
C TYR A 6 -1.38 16.61 -8.35
N ILE A 7 -1.09 16.73 -9.65
CA ILE A 7 -1.95 16.20 -10.72
C ILE A 7 -2.06 14.67 -10.59
N ALA A 8 -0.94 13.97 -10.40
CA ALA A 8 -0.93 12.53 -10.19
C ALA A 8 -1.75 12.13 -8.96
N SER A 9 -1.67 12.89 -7.86
CA SER A 9 -2.45 12.64 -6.65
C SER A 9 -3.95 12.75 -6.86
N ILE A 10 -4.41 13.69 -7.70
CA ILE A 10 -5.83 13.82 -8.06
C ILE A 10 -6.30 12.57 -8.84
N PHE A 11 -5.52 12.13 -9.84
CA PHE A 11 -5.83 10.92 -10.60
C PHE A 11 -5.85 9.66 -9.72
N ILE A 12 -4.92 9.55 -8.77
CA ILE A 12 -4.89 8.45 -7.80
C ILE A 12 -6.13 8.50 -6.91
N GLY A 13 -6.52 9.69 -6.42
CA GLY A 13 -7.71 9.86 -5.58
C GLY A 13 -9.00 9.44 -6.31
N ILE A 14 -9.15 9.83 -7.57
CA ILE A 14 -10.28 9.43 -8.42
C ILE A 14 -10.26 7.92 -8.66
N SER A 15 -9.11 7.36 -9.01
CA SER A 15 -8.92 5.93 -9.21
C SER A 15 -9.23 5.12 -7.96
N LEU A 16 -8.77 5.59 -6.79
CA LEU A 16 -9.05 4.99 -5.48
C LEU A 16 -10.56 4.97 -5.19
N GLY A 17 -11.25 6.07 -5.50
CA GLY A 17 -12.69 6.20 -5.30
C GLY A 17 -13.52 5.29 -6.21
N LEU A 18 -13.09 5.12 -7.46
CA LEU A 18 -13.81 4.31 -8.46
C LEU A 18 -13.59 2.81 -8.29
N ILE A 19 -12.35 2.39 -7.99
CA ILE A 19 -11.95 0.97 -7.95
C ILE A 19 -12.00 0.42 -6.51
N GLY A 20 -12.05 1.29 -5.51
CA GLY A 20 -12.12 0.95 -4.10
C GLY A 20 -10.76 0.61 -3.45
N SER A 21 -9.90 -0.15 -4.09
CA SER A 21 -8.58 -0.54 -3.53
C SER A 21 -7.40 -0.30 -4.47
N GLY A 22 -7.65 -0.01 -5.74
CA GLY A 22 -6.61 0.03 -6.78
C GLY A 22 -5.67 1.24 -6.69
N GLY A 23 -6.09 2.35 -6.11
CA GLY A 23 -5.27 3.56 -6.04
C GLY A 23 -4.15 3.51 -5.00
N SER A 24 -4.30 2.71 -3.94
CA SER A 24 -3.27 2.55 -2.90
C SER A 24 -1.97 1.99 -3.46
N ILE A 25 -2.06 1.16 -4.48
CA ILE A 25 -0.94 0.53 -5.18
C ILE A 25 -0.03 1.59 -5.84
N LEU A 26 -0.61 2.66 -6.38
CA LEU A 26 0.13 3.73 -7.07
C LEU A 26 0.63 4.81 -6.11
N THR A 27 0.05 4.93 -4.92
CA THR A 27 0.41 5.99 -3.96
C THR A 27 1.87 5.90 -3.53
N VAL A 28 2.36 4.71 -3.22
CA VAL A 28 3.76 4.53 -2.79
C VAL A 28 4.76 4.89 -3.89
N PRO A 29 4.67 4.38 -5.13
CA PRO A 29 5.55 4.80 -6.22
C PRO A 29 5.51 6.31 -6.48
N VAL A 30 4.34 6.94 -6.45
CA VAL A 30 4.21 8.39 -6.69
C VAL A 30 4.89 9.18 -5.58
N LEU A 31 4.72 8.83 -4.32
CA LEU A 31 5.39 9.49 -3.20
C LEU A 31 6.92 9.33 -3.27
N VAL A 32 7.39 8.17 -3.70
CA VAL A 32 8.84 7.93 -3.81
C VAL A 32 9.43 8.64 -5.03
N TYR A 33 8.86 8.48 -6.22
CA TYR A 33 9.48 8.95 -7.45
C TYR A 33 9.17 10.42 -7.79
N LEU A 34 7.97 10.92 -7.46
CA LEU A 34 7.60 12.30 -7.77
C LEU A 34 7.89 13.26 -6.62
N PHE A 35 7.73 12.81 -5.39
CA PHE A 35 7.97 13.65 -4.20
C PHE A 35 9.32 13.39 -3.53
N GLY A 36 10.06 12.35 -3.92
CA GLY A 36 11.37 12.02 -3.38
C GLY A 36 11.36 11.58 -1.91
N ILE A 37 10.21 11.10 -1.43
CA ILE A 37 10.04 10.66 -0.05
C ILE A 37 10.57 9.22 0.09
N GLY A 38 11.30 8.94 1.16
CA GLY A 38 11.79 7.59 1.44
C GLY A 38 10.67 6.54 1.47
N VAL A 39 10.96 5.32 1.04
CA VAL A 39 9.97 4.23 0.87
C VAL A 39 9.23 3.94 2.18
N GLU A 40 9.93 3.95 3.30
CA GLU A 40 9.34 3.69 4.62
C GLU A 40 8.29 4.74 5.01
N MET A 41 8.61 6.03 4.81
CA MET A 41 7.67 7.14 5.05
C MET A 41 6.54 7.15 4.02
N SER A 42 6.81 6.84 2.76
CA SER A 42 5.80 6.75 1.71
C SER A 42 4.77 5.67 2.00
N THR A 43 5.19 4.52 2.53
CA THR A 43 4.27 3.46 2.97
C THR A 43 3.42 3.89 4.16
N ALA A 44 3.97 4.68 5.11
CA ALA A 44 3.22 5.22 6.23
C ALA A 44 2.15 6.23 5.77
N TYR A 45 2.50 7.15 4.90
CA TYR A 45 1.56 8.11 4.32
C TYR A 45 0.47 7.41 3.48
N SER A 46 0.85 6.41 2.68
CA SER A 46 -0.12 5.61 1.93
C SER A 46 -1.13 4.91 2.84
N LEU A 47 -0.67 4.30 3.93
CA LEU A 47 -1.55 3.67 4.92
C LEU A 47 -2.49 4.68 5.59
N PHE A 48 -2.00 5.88 5.90
CA PHE A 48 -2.82 6.94 6.48
C PHE A 48 -3.91 7.42 5.51
N ILE A 49 -3.55 7.67 4.25
CA ILE A 49 -4.50 8.11 3.21
C ILE A 49 -5.56 7.04 2.97
N VAL A 50 -5.14 5.78 2.78
CA VAL A 50 -6.05 4.66 2.55
C VAL A 50 -6.92 4.38 3.79
N GLY A 51 -6.34 4.45 4.99
CA GLY A 51 -7.08 4.29 6.24
C GLY A 51 -8.15 5.35 6.41
N SER A 52 -7.83 6.62 6.13
CA SER A 52 -8.78 7.73 6.23
C SER A 52 -9.93 7.59 5.23
N THR A 53 -9.64 7.24 3.98
CA THR A 53 -10.67 7.02 2.95
C THR A 53 -11.52 5.80 3.24
N ALA A 54 -10.91 4.71 3.72
CA ALA A 54 -11.62 3.49 4.12
C ALA A 54 -12.54 3.75 5.34
N LEU A 55 -12.12 4.60 6.28
CA LEU A 55 -12.93 4.99 7.43
C LEU A 55 -14.20 5.73 6.98
N VAL A 56 -14.06 6.71 6.10
CA VAL A 56 -15.22 7.45 5.54
C VAL A 56 -16.17 6.52 4.79
N GLY A 57 -15.62 5.66 3.92
CA GLY A 57 -16.41 4.67 3.18
C GLY A 57 -17.07 3.63 4.07
N GLY A 58 -16.34 3.15 5.09
CA GLY A 58 -16.82 2.18 6.06
C GLY A 58 -17.96 2.73 6.92
N VAL A 59 -17.82 3.95 7.43
CA VAL A 59 -18.87 4.63 8.21
C VAL A 59 -20.14 4.81 7.38
N ARG A 60 -20.00 5.27 6.12
CA ARG A 60 -21.16 5.40 5.22
C ARG A 60 -21.86 4.07 4.97
N ASN A 61 -21.12 3.00 4.70
CA ASN A 61 -21.69 1.67 4.50
C ASN A 61 -22.30 1.08 5.78
N ALA A 62 -21.77 1.42 6.93
CA ALA A 62 -22.34 1.03 8.23
C ALA A 62 -23.72 1.68 8.44
N PHE A 63 -23.88 2.96 8.13
CA PHE A 63 -25.20 3.64 8.19
C PHE A 63 -26.20 3.08 7.19
N LEU A 64 -25.73 2.58 6.04
CA LEU A 64 -26.59 1.92 5.03
C LEU A 64 -26.95 0.46 5.40
N GLY A 65 -26.48 -0.06 6.53
CA GLY A 65 -26.75 -1.43 6.96
C GLY A 65 -26.01 -2.53 6.17
N ASN A 66 -25.07 -2.15 5.30
CA ASN A 66 -24.35 -3.07 4.42
C ASN A 66 -23.13 -3.73 5.05
N VAL A 67 -22.88 -3.50 6.35
CA VAL A 67 -21.71 -4.02 7.05
C VAL A 67 -22.06 -5.19 7.96
N ASN A 68 -21.42 -6.32 7.70
CA ASN A 68 -21.47 -7.45 8.62
C ASN A 68 -20.41 -7.25 9.72
N TYR A 69 -20.84 -6.73 10.88
CA TYR A 69 -19.96 -6.40 11.99
C TYR A 69 -19.16 -7.60 12.52
N LYS A 70 -19.75 -8.80 12.54
CA LYS A 70 -19.07 -10.01 12.99
C LYS A 70 -17.87 -10.34 12.09
N THR A 71 -18.07 -10.30 10.79
CA THR A 71 -17.00 -10.54 9.80
C THR A 71 -15.95 -9.43 9.86
N ALA A 72 -16.37 -8.18 10.01
CA ALA A 72 -15.46 -7.04 10.12
C ALA A 72 -14.52 -7.18 11.32
N VAL A 73 -15.03 -7.48 12.51
CA VAL A 73 -14.23 -7.64 13.73
C VAL A 73 -13.27 -8.82 13.62
N VAL A 74 -13.76 -9.99 13.17
CA VAL A 74 -12.93 -11.20 13.02
C VAL A 74 -11.77 -10.99 12.04
N PHE A 75 -11.95 -10.14 11.03
CA PHE A 75 -10.90 -9.85 10.06
C PHE A 75 -9.96 -8.71 10.51
N THR A 76 -10.51 -7.71 11.19
CA THR A 76 -9.74 -6.52 11.60
C THR A 76 -8.72 -6.83 12.68
N ILE A 77 -9.07 -7.65 13.68
CA ILE A 77 -8.18 -7.94 14.81
C ILE A 77 -6.87 -8.61 14.34
N PRO A 78 -6.88 -9.75 13.59
CA PRO A 78 -5.64 -10.34 13.13
C PRO A 78 -4.90 -9.48 12.11
N ALA A 79 -5.60 -8.72 11.26
CA ALA A 79 -4.98 -7.79 10.33
C ALA A 79 -4.22 -6.67 11.06
N PHE A 80 -4.80 -6.09 12.09
CA PHE A 80 -4.17 -5.06 12.89
C PHE A 80 -2.92 -5.58 13.62
N ILE A 81 -3.02 -6.77 14.24
CA ILE A 81 -1.88 -7.42 14.92
C ILE A 81 -0.76 -7.69 13.91
N ALA A 82 -1.07 -8.21 12.72
CA ALA A 82 -0.09 -8.50 11.70
C ALA A 82 0.63 -7.24 11.21
N VAL A 83 -0.10 -6.16 10.92
CA VAL A 83 0.48 -4.89 10.48
C VAL A 83 1.35 -4.27 11.58
N TYR A 84 0.86 -4.27 12.82
CA TYR A 84 1.60 -3.73 13.96
C TYR A 84 2.90 -4.51 14.20
N THR A 85 2.82 -5.83 14.24
CA THR A 85 3.99 -6.70 14.46
C THR A 85 5.03 -6.53 13.34
N THR A 86 4.57 -6.48 12.10
CA THR A 86 5.45 -6.28 10.95
C THR A 86 6.17 -4.93 11.03
N ARG A 87 5.46 -3.85 11.34
CA ARG A 87 6.07 -2.51 11.44
C ARG A 87 6.94 -2.32 12.65
N ALA A 88 6.54 -2.88 13.80
CA ALA A 88 7.29 -2.72 15.05
C ALA A 88 8.54 -3.58 15.11
N TYR A 89 8.51 -4.76 14.52
CA TYR A 89 9.59 -5.75 14.66
C TYR A 89 10.28 -6.10 13.34
N LEU A 90 9.53 -6.40 12.27
CA LEU A 90 10.13 -6.83 11.00
C LEU A 90 10.86 -5.68 10.29
N VAL A 91 10.22 -4.54 10.16
CA VAL A 91 10.78 -3.41 9.40
C VAL A 91 12.06 -2.86 10.03
N PRO A 92 12.16 -2.65 11.37
CA PRO A 92 13.39 -2.24 12.02
C PRO A 92 14.48 -3.33 12.04
N ALA A 93 14.09 -4.61 12.01
CA ALA A 93 15.04 -5.73 12.02
C ALA A 93 15.82 -5.87 10.69
N ILE A 94 15.30 -5.28 9.60
CA ILE A 94 15.98 -5.29 8.30
C ILE A 94 17.08 -4.22 8.32
N PRO A 95 18.38 -4.59 8.16
CA PRO A 95 19.46 -3.61 8.11
C PRO A 95 19.31 -2.69 6.89
N SER A 96 19.77 -1.45 7.02
CA SER A 96 19.70 -0.44 5.95
C SER A 96 20.43 -0.87 4.68
N VAL A 97 21.46 -1.71 4.81
CA VAL A 97 22.20 -2.34 3.72
C VAL A 97 22.10 -3.85 3.88
N ILE A 98 21.42 -4.51 2.95
CA ILE A 98 21.19 -5.96 3.01
C ILE A 98 22.36 -6.72 2.39
N MET A 99 22.85 -6.25 1.25
CA MET A 99 23.96 -6.88 0.55
C MET A 99 24.69 -5.87 -0.35
N THR A 100 26.00 -5.94 -0.38
CA THR A 100 26.85 -5.23 -1.34
C THR A 100 27.38 -6.22 -2.36
N LEU A 101 26.89 -6.14 -3.59
CA LEU A 101 27.39 -6.91 -4.73
C LEU A 101 28.25 -5.99 -5.61
N GLY A 102 29.54 -5.88 -5.27
CA GLY A 102 30.47 -5.03 -6.03
C GLY A 102 30.06 -3.55 -6.00
N THR A 103 29.73 -2.99 -7.15
CA THR A 103 29.33 -1.57 -7.30
C THR A 103 27.88 -1.28 -6.93
N TYR A 104 27.04 -2.30 -6.78
CA TYR A 104 25.62 -2.13 -6.45
C TYR A 104 25.36 -2.40 -4.97
N VAL A 105 24.79 -1.41 -4.30
CA VAL A 105 24.36 -1.51 -2.90
C VAL A 105 22.86 -1.82 -2.87
N LEU A 106 22.51 -3.02 -2.43
CA LEU A 106 21.10 -3.39 -2.22
C LEU A 106 20.65 -2.80 -0.89
N THR A 107 20.03 -1.63 -0.98
CA THR A 107 19.43 -0.94 0.17
C THR A 107 18.08 -1.59 0.55
N LYS A 108 17.70 -1.46 1.82
CA LYS A 108 16.38 -1.84 2.35
C LYS A 108 15.24 -1.32 1.45
N ASP A 109 15.34 -0.08 0.98
CA ASP A 109 14.33 0.57 0.13
C ASP A 109 14.15 -0.16 -1.21
N ILE A 110 15.26 -0.53 -1.86
CA ILE A 110 15.23 -1.28 -3.12
C ILE A 110 14.62 -2.67 -2.91
N ALA A 111 14.98 -3.36 -1.82
CA ALA A 111 14.42 -4.68 -1.52
C ALA A 111 12.91 -4.63 -1.29
N ILE A 112 12.42 -3.65 -0.53
CA ILE A 112 10.99 -3.44 -0.29
C ILE A 112 10.25 -3.14 -1.61
N MET A 113 10.81 -2.29 -2.47
CA MET A 113 10.21 -1.96 -3.76
C MET A 113 10.17 -3.14 -4.72
N VAL A 114 11.24 -3.93 -4.79
CA VAL A 114 11.29 -5.15 -5.61
C VAL A 114 10.27 -6.17 -5.12
N PHE A 115 10.19 -6.41 -3.81
CA PHE A 115 9.19 -7.30 -3.22
C PHE A 115 7.76 -6.82 -3.55
N PHE A 116 7.50 -5.54 -3.42
CA PHE A 116 6.22 -4.94 -3.75
C PHE A 116 5.86 -5.12 -5.23
N ALA A 117 6.82 -4.88 -6.14
CA ALA A 117 6.64 -5.09 -7.57
C ALA A 117 6.34 -6.55 -7.92
N LEU A 118 7.00 -7.50 -7.26
CA LEU A 118 6.74 -8.94 -7.44
C LEU A 118 5.33 -9.34 -6.99
N VAL A 119 4.89 -8.83 -5.83
CA VAL A 119 3.53 -9.09 -5.33
C VAL A 119 2.48 -8.51 -6.29
N MET A 120 2.71 -7.31 -6.82
CA MET A 120 1.82 -6.68 -7.80
C MET A 120 1.77 -7.48 -9.11
N LEU A 121 2.90 -7.94 -9.62
CA LEU A 121 2.97 -8.82 -10.80
C LEU A 121 2.19 -10.11 -10.56
N ALA A 122 2.40 -10.76 -9.43
CA ALA A 122 1.68 -11.98 -9.07
C ALA A 122 0.16 -11.75 -8.98
N ALA A 123 -0.27 -10.64 -8.36
CA ALA A 123 -1.68 -10.27 -8.29
C ALA A 123 -2.28 -10.00 -9.67
N SER A 124 -1.57 -9.27 -10.53
CA SER A 124 -2.00 -8.98 -11.91
C SER A 124 -2.17 -10.27 -12.73
N VAL A 125 -1.20 -11.16 -12.69
CA VAL A 125 -1.25 -12.46 -13.38
C VAL A 125 -2.40 -13.31 -12.84
N SER A 126 -2.60 -13.33 -11.52
CA SER A 126 -3.70 -14.06 -10.87
C SER A 126 -5.07 -13.56 -11.33
N MET A 127 -5.25 -12.23 -11.42
CA MET A 127 -6.50 -11.62 -11.88
C MET A 127 -6.80 -11.96 -13.35
N ILE A 128 -5.79 -11.91 -14.22
CA ILE A 128 -5.94 -12.25 -15.64
C ILE A 128 -6.29 -13.74 -15.80
N ARG A 129 -5.63 -14.60 -15.03
CA ARG A 129 -5.84 -16.06 -15.09
C ARG A 129 -7.20 -16.46 -14.56
N ASN A 130 -7.73 -15.79 -13.53
CA ASN A 130 -9.02 -16.12 -12.93
C ASN A 130 -10.22 -15.66 -13.76
N LYS A 131 -10.05 -14.75 -14.71
CA LYS A 131 -11.10 -14.35 -15.67
C LYS A 131 -11.41 -15.43 -16.73
N ARG A 132 -10.67 -16.54 -16.77
CA ARG A 132 -10.87 -17.64 -17.72
C ARG A 132 -11.70 -18.82 -17.18
N LYS A 133 -12.29 -18.65 -16.00
CA LYS A 133 -13.34 -19.56 -15.48
C LYS A 133 -14.64 -18.81 -15.35
#